data_9ccb820b8d17b1241489a88d3329790d
#
_entry.id   9ccb820b8d17b1241489a88d3329790d
#
_cell.length_a   1.000
_cell.length_b   1.000
_cell.length_c   1.000
_cell.angle_alpha   90.00
_cell.angle_beta   90.00
_cell.angle_gamma   90.00
#
_symmetry.space_group_name_H-M   'P 1'
#
loop_
_entity.id
_entity.type
_entity.pdbx_description
1 polymer ?
#
loop_
_entity_poly.entity_id
_entity_poly.type
_entity_poly.pdbx_seq_one_letter_code
_entity_poly.pdbx_strand_id
1 'polypeptide(L)'
;MADVLEEYSTTDPLHMAFSSDQLKILRSLAAQGREDITIQDALTAYIIVTFNKHVFVSDKEYIRRTNTLINYRGISDKLAPDGQVDNSIMFMLSDDFANPLSLSNVAKTIRASVEKARNEDFLTRWLVTVDLLMRKIHKDGQAWNFASYANEVWTNSNLKYDWASKVDFGMKDQCRFHTAGSMKFKFRVFRLNPVQSADNSWTRDHDGAEVSFRIPKGDIKNKFITAWNNDVNIECSM
;
A
#
# COMPACT_ATOMS: atom_id res chain seq x y z
N MET A 1 22.14 -0.70 -10.25
CA MET A 1 21.70 -1.97 -10.91
C MET A 1 22.05 -3.19 -10.05
N ALA A 2 23.24 -3.25 -9.46
CA ALA A 2 23.63 -4.34 -8.54
C ALA A 2 22.67 -4.52 -7.37
N ASP A 3 22.30 -3.44 -6.67
CA ASP A 3 21.40 -3.46 -5.50
C ASP A 3 19.99 -4.01 -5.82
N VAL A 4 19.49 -3.73 -7.03
CA VAL A 4 18.18 -4.25 -7.48
C VAL A 4 18.27 -5.77 -7.73
N LEU A 5 19.34 -6.25 -8.33
CA LEU A 5 19.53 -7.68 -8.57
C LEU A 5 19.70 -8.44 -7.25
N GLU A 6 20.40 -7.86 -6.28
CA GLU A 6 20.54 -8.43 -4.94
C GLU A 6 19.19 -8.51 -4.23
N GLU A 7 18.40 -7.45 -4.25
CA GLU A 7 17.05 -7.47 -3.68
C GLU A 7 16.17 -8.56 -4.31
N TYR A 8 16.22 -8.72 -5.63
CA TYR A 8 15.46 -9.77 -6.33
C TYR A 8 15.94 -11.19 -5.99
N SER A 9 17.22 -11.37 -5.74
CA SER A 9 17.79 -12.68 -5.35
C SER A 9 17.38 -13.10 -3.94
N THR A 10 17.19 -12.16 -3.02
CA THR A 10 16.90 -12.39 -1.59
C THR A 10 15.42 -12.30 -1.23
N THR A 11 14.56 -11.91 -2.17
CA THR A 11 13.12 -11.75 -1.93
C THR A 11 12.28 -12.52 -2.94
N ASP A 12 11.03 -12.84 -2.54
CA ASP A 12 10.00 -13.42 -3.41
C ASP A 12 8.84 -12.44 -3.60
N PRO A 13 8.15 -12.48 -4.75
CA PRO A 13 6.85 -11.81 -4.86
C PRO A 13 5.82 -12.52 -4.00
N LEU A 14 4.94 -11.73 -3.39
CA LEU A 14 3.78 -12.20 -2.66
C LEU A 14 2.55 -11.44 -3.17
N HIS A 15 1.47 -12.19 -3.39
CA HIS A 15 0.16 -11.67 -3.78
C HIS A 15 -0.87 -12.13 -2.78
N MET A 16 -1.67 -11.21 -2.27
CA MET A 16 -2.73 -11.46 -1.30
C MET A 16 -4.05 -10.96 -1.88
N ALA A 17 -5.06 -11.81 -1.87
CA ALA A 17 -6.40 -11.46 -2.31
C ALA A 17 -7.34 -11.34 -1.08
N PHE A 18 -8.15 -10.31 -1.07
CA PHE A 18 -9.13 -10.02 -0.03
C PHE A 18 -10.51 -9.83 -0.66
N SER A 19 -11.51 -10.56 -0.20
CA SER A 19 -12.89 -10.33 -0.61
C SER A 19 -13.43 -9.00 -0.07
N SER A 20 -14.50 -8.50 -0.68
CA SER A 20 -15.20 -7.32 -0.20
C SER A 20 -15.67 -7.46 1.24
N ASP A 21 -16.11 -8.66 1.65
CA ASP A 21 -16.58 -8.90 3.02
C ASP A 21 -15.43 -8.93 4.02
N GLN A 22 -14.31 -9.55 3.70
CA GLN A 22 -13.09 -9.48 4.51
C GLN A 22 -12.62 -8.03 4.70
N LEU A 23 -12.68 -7.22 3.64
CA LEU A 23 -12.30 -5.81 3.70
C LEU A 23 -13.25 -4.98 4.58
N LYS A 24 -14.57 -5.27 4.57
CA LYS A 24 -15.56 -4.62 5.44
C LYS A 24 -15.31 -4.94 6.91
N ILE A 25 -15.09 -6.23 7.24
CA ILE A 25 -14.76 -6.69 8.59
C ILE A 25 -13.47 -6.02 9.06
N LEU A 26 -12.42 -6.06 8.26
CA LEU A 26 -11.14 -5.47 8.58
C LEU A 26 -11.24 -3.97 8.84
N ARG A 27 -11.99 -3.23 8.00
CA ARG A 27 -12.26 -1.81 8.21
C ARG A 27 -12.99 -1.56 9.53
N SER A 28 -14.00 -2.36 9.84
CA SER A 28 -14.76 -2.23 11.10
C SER A 28 -13.85 -2.41 12.33
N LEU A 29 -13.00 -3.44 12.31
CA LEU A 29 -12.03 -3.71 13.38
C LEU A 29 -10.98 -2.59 13.54
N ALA A 30 -10.48 -2.05 12.43
CA ALA A 30 -9.50 -0.97 12.42
C ALA A 30 -10.11 0.36 12.88
N ALA A 31 -11.34 0.64 12.49
CA ALA A 31 -12.03 1.90 12.73
C ALA A 31 -12.40 2.11 14.20
N GLN A 32 -12.84 1.07 14.90
CA GLN A 32 -13.33 1.19 16.28
C GLN A 32 -14.31 2.37 16.46
N GLY A 33 -15.31 2.46 15.56
CA GLY A 33 -16.32 3.51 15.58
C GLY A 33 -15.96 4.80 14.85
N ARG A 34 -14.77 4.95 14.30
CA ARG A 34 -14.40 6.10 13.44
C ARG A 34 -14.84 5.86 11.99
N GLU A 35 -15.57 6.81 11.41
CA GLU A 35 -16.08 6.71 10.04
C GLU A 35 -15.04 7.05 8.96
N ASP A 36 -14.02 7.84 9.31
CA ASP A 36 -12.98 8.36 8.42
C ASP A 36 -11.94 7.30 8.00
N ILE A 37 -11.82 6.18 8.73
CA ILE A 37 -10.92 5.08 8.36
C ILE A 37 -11.41 4.41 7.09
N THR A 38 -10.53 4.36 6.09
CA THR A 38 -10.83 3.72 4.81
C THR A 38 -10.37 2.26 4.76
N ILE A 39 -10.88 1.51 3.78
CA ILE A 39 -10.41 0.15 3.48
C ILE A 39 -8.89 0.14 3.27
N GLN A 40 -8.34 1.14 2.56
CA GLN A 40 -6.90 1.23 2.31
C GLN A 40 -6.08 1.37 3.60
N ASP A 41 -6.55 2.20 4.54
CA ASP A 41 -5.87 2.39 5.83
C ASP A 41 -5.88 1.09 6.64
N ALA A 42 -7.05 0.44 6.71
CA ALA A 42 -7.24 -0.81 7.43
C ALA A 42 -6.39 -1.95 6.84
N LEU A 43 -6.38 -2.08 5.52
CA LEU A 43 -5.62 -3.11 4.81
C LEU A 43 -4.11 -2.93 4.99
N THR A 44 -3.61 -1.70 4.86
CA THR A 44 -2.19 -1.39 5.11
C THR A 44 -1.82 -1.67 6.57
N ALA A 45 -2.67 -1.25 7.51
CA ALA A 45 -2.47 -1.49 8.93
C ALA A 45 -2.45 -2.99 9.27
N TYR A 46 -3.36 -3.78 8.68
CA TYR A 46 -3.41 -5.23 8.87
C TYR A 46 -2.08 -5.89 8.48
N ILE A 47 -1.57 -5.61 7.28
CA ILE A 47 -0.31 -6.20 6.81
C ILE A 47 0.84 -5.83 7.75
N ILE A 48 0.93 -4.55 8.18
CA ILE A 48 1.97 -4.09 9.12
C ILE A 48 1.86 -4.81 10.46
N VAL A 49 0.66 -4.90 11.02
CA VAL A 49 0.43 -5.55 12.32
C VAL A 49 0.73 -7.05 12.25
N THR A 50 0.40 -7.71 11.14
CA THR A 50 0.73 -9.12 10.90
C THR A 50 2.25 -9.32 10.90
N PHE A 51 3.02 -8.48 10.23
CA PHE A 51 4.48 -8.51 10.31
C PHE A 51 4.97 -8.33 11.73
N ASN A 52 4.50 -7.30 12.41
CA ASN A 52 4.99 -6.94 13.75
C ASN A 52 4.64 -7.97 14.82
N LYS A 53 3.47 -8.63 14.71
CA LYS A 53 3.05 -9.62 15.70
C LYS A 53 3.62 -11.02 15.47
N HIS A 54 3.75 -11.43 14.22
CA HIS A 54 3.96 -12.83 13.89
C HIS A 54 5.32 -13.11 13.23
N VAL A 55 5.96 -12.09 12.68
CA VAL A 55 7.19 -12.26 11.91
C VAL A 55 8.41 -11.70 12.63
N PHE A 56 8.32 -10.47 13.08
CA PHE A 56 9.45 -9.82 13.76
C PHE A 56 9.52 -10.22 15.22
N VAL A 57 10.71 -10.56 15.67
CA VAL A 57 10.96 -11.06 17.03
C VAL A 57 11.24 -9.93 18.01
N SER A 58 11.80 -8.83 17.51
CA SER A 58 12.25 -7.69 18.31
C SER A 58 11.51 -6.43 17.91
N ASP A 59 11.20 -5.59 18.87
CA ASP A 59 10.64 -4.26 18.66
C ASP A 59 11.52 -3.35 17.81
N LYS A 60 12.83 -3.64 17.73
CA LYS A 60 13.77 -2.94 16.84
C LYS A 60 13.52 -3.24 15.36
N GLU A 61 12.90 -4.37 15.06
CA GLU A 61 12.57 -4.79 13.70
C GLU A 61 11.18 -4.32 13.26
N TYR A 62 10.34 -3.88 14.21
CA TYR A 62 8.97 -3.50 13.91
C TYR A 62 8.89 -2.40 12.85
N ILE A 63 7.94 -2.55 11.94
CA ILE A 63 7.50 -1.47 11.07
C ILE A 63 6.84 -0.42 11.95
N ARG A 64 7.37 0.80 11.93
CA ARG A 64 6.93 1.89 12.81
C ARG A 64 6.23 3.01 12.08
N ARG A 65 6.33 3.08 10.76
CA ARG A 65 5.72 4.12 9.93
C ARG A 65 5.52 3.69 8.49
N THR A 66 4.69 4.43 7.80
CA THR A 66 4.46 4.25 6.36
C THR A 66 4.93 5.45 5.57
N ASN A 67 5.35 5.20 4.34
CA ASN A 67 5.52 6.22 3.30
C ASN A 67 4.48 5.97 2.21
N THR A 68 3.46 6.82 2.17
CA THR A 68 2.30 6.66 1.28
C THR A 68 2.42 7.56 0.05
N LEU A 69 2.29 6.97 -1.13
CA LEU A 69 2.17 7.74 -2.37
C LEU A 69 0.76 8.32 -2.47
N ILE A 70 0.68 9.63 -2.56
CA ILE A 70 -0.58 10.37 -2.64
C ILE A 70 -0.64 11.13 -3.96
N ASN A 71 -1.71 10.89 -4.71
CA ASN A 71 -2.08 11.73 -5.84
C ASN A 71 -2.71 13.01 -5.29
N TYR A 72 -2.08 14.17 -5.56
CA TYR A 72 -2.56 15.45 -5.05
C TYR A 72 -3.39 16.26 -6.06
N ARG A 73 -3.75 15.69 -7.23
CA ARG A 73 -4.69 16.35 -8.16
C ARG A 73 -6.04 16.57 -7.50
N GLY A 74 -6.63 17.72 -7.75
CA GLY A 74 -7.91 18.10 -7.19
C GLY A 74 -7.89 18.48 -5.70
N ILE A 75 -6.71 18.56 -5.05
CA ILE A 75 -6.59 19.15 -3.71
C ILE A 75 -6.63 20.67 -3.81
N SER A 76 -5.97 21.23 -4.82
CA SER A 76 -6.00 22.65 -5.15
C SER A 76 -5.87 22.82 -6.66
N ASP A 77 -6.82 23.51 -7.26
CA ASP A 77 -6.81 23.78 -8.70
C ASP A 77 -5.64 24.68 -9.14
N LYS A 78 -5.07 25.44 -8.20
CA LYS A 78 -3.88 26.27 -8.44
C LYS A 78 -2.60 25.46 -8.55
N LEU A 79 -2.53 24.32 -7.86
CA LEU A 79 -1.34 23.47 -7.79
C LEU A 79 -1.41 22.33 -8.80
N ALA A 80 -2.53 21.65 -8.84
CA ALA A 80 -2.78 20.55 -9.76
C ALA A 80 -4.29 20.34 -9.91
N PRO A 81 -4.94 20.88 -10.94
CA PRO A 81 -6.35 20.65 -11.20
C PRO A 81 -6.64 19.16 -11.44
N ASP A 82 -7.86 18.74 -11.14
CA ASP A 82 -8.30 17.38 -11.45
C ASP A 82 -8.23 17.14 -12.96
N GLY A 83 -7.74 15.95 -13.36
CA GLY A 83 -7.56 15.61 -14.77
C GLY A 83 -6.24 16.12 -15.42
N GLN A 84 -5.42 16.87 -14.72
CA GLN A 84 -4.10 17.28 -15.24
C GLN A 84 -3.22 16.04 -15.51
N VAL A 85 -2.59 16.05 -16.69
CA VAL A 85 -1.68 14.96 -17.12
C VAL A 85 -0.24 15.33 -16.77
N ASP A 86 0.20 14.91 -15.60
CA ASP A 86 1.58 15.10 -15.11
C ASP A 86 1.92 14.08 -14.01
N ASN A 87 3.04 14.26 -13.34
CA ASN A 87 3.47 13.46 -12.20
C ASN A 87 3.07 14.11 -10.86
N SER A 88 1.78 14.44 -10.69
CA SER A 88 1.24 15.07 -9.47
C SER A 88 1.09 14.07 -8.32
N ILE A 89 2.23 13.53 -7.87
CA ILE A 89 2.31 12.63 -6.72
C ILE A 89 3.26 13.17 -5.67
N MET A 90 2.95 12.89 -4.40
CA MET A 90 3.83 13.17 -3.28
C MET A 90 4.06 11.91 -2.44
N PHE A 91 5.17 11.89 -1.73
CA PHE A 91 5.46 10.89 -0.71
C PHE A 91 5.11 11.47 0.66
N MET A 92 4.19 10.84 1.36
CA MET A 92 3.79 11.25 2.69
C MET A 92 4.24 10.25 3.73
N LEU A 93 5.19 10.65 4.54
CA LEU A 93 5.65 9.87 5.68
C LEU A 93 4.67 10.06 6.83
N SER A 94 4.19 8.96 7.43
CA SER A 94 3.39 9.03 8.65
C SER A 94 4.26 9.37 9.86
N ASP A 95 3.63 9.81 10.94
CA ASP A 95 4.26 9.77 12.25
C ASP A 95 4.53 8.32 12.66
N ASP A 96 5.39 8.11 13.66
CA ASP A 96 5.64 6.78 14.21
C ASP A 96 4.38 6.25 14.91
N PHE A 97 4.08 4.96 14.71
CA PHE A 97 2.95 4.33 15.37
C PHE A 97 3.20 4.25 16.88
N ALA A 98 2.35 4.89 17.69
CA ALA A 98 2.45 4.84 19.15
C ALA A 98 2.30 3.39 19.67
N ASN A 99 1.49 2.56 18.99
CA ASN A 99 1.39 1.14 19.23
C ASN A 99 1.39 0.37 17.90
N PRO A 100 2.57 -0.09 17.43
CA PRO A 100 2.72 -0.76 16.15
C PRO A 100 2.13 -2.18 16.10
N LEU A 101 1.61 -2.69 17.22
CA LEU A 101 0.90 -3.96 17.33
C LEU A 101 -0.64 -3.80 17.34
N SER A 102 -1.14 -2.56 17.35
CA SER A 102 -2.57 -2.27 17.36
C SER A 102 -3.08 -1.88 15.97
N LEU A 103 -3.99 -2.69 15.42
CA LEU A 103 -4.63 -2.43 14.12
C LEU A 103 -5.23 -1.01 14.05
N SER A 104 -6.01 -0.64 15.07
CA SER A 104 -6.65 0.68 15.13
C SER A 104 -5.65 1.83 15.28
N ASN A 105 -4.58 1.67 16.08
CA ASN A 105 -3.58 2.72 16.22
C ASN A 105 -2.84 2.96 14.89
N VAL A 106 -2.40 1.89 14.23
CA VAL A 106 -1.70 1.97 12.93
C VAL A 106 -2.61 2.60 11.88
N ALA A 107 -3.87 2.14 11.75
CA ALA A 107 -4.81 2.68 10.77
C ALA A 107 -5.11 4.17 11.00
N LYS A 108 -5.31 4.59 12.26
CA LYS A 108 -5.54 6.00 12.63
C LYS A 108 -4.35 6.89 12.30
N THR A 109 -3.14 6.42 12.56
CA THR A 109 -1.91 7.18 12.25
C THR A 109 -1.72 7.32 10.73
N ILE A 110 -1.99 6.25 9.96
CA ILE A 110 -1.98 6.32 8.50
C ILE A 110 -3.02 7.34 8.00
N ARG A 111 -4.25 7.29 8.49
CA ARG A 111 -5.32 8.21 8.10
C ARG A 111 -4.94 9.66 8.37
N ALA A 112 -4.44 9.97 9.57
CA ALA A 112 -4.01 11.31 9.93
C ALA A 112 -2.92 11.85 8.98
N SER A 113 -1.98 11.00 8.55
CA SER A 113 -0.96 11.40 7.58
C SER A 113 -1.55 11.71 6.20
N VAL A 114 -2.52 10.91 5.74
CA VAL A 114 -3.21 11.14 4.45
C VAL A 114 -4.02 12.44 4.49
N GLU A 115 -4.71 12.72 5.58
CA GLU A 115 -5.47 13.97 5.76
C GLU A 115 -4.55 15.19 5.79
N LYS A 116 -3.43 15.10 6.51
CA LYS A 116 -2.40 16.14 6.52
C LYS A 116 -1.87 16.43 5.12
N ALA A 117 -1.60 15.38 4.33
CA ALA A 117 -1.11 15.51 2.95
C ALA A 117 -2.15 16.14 2.01
N ARG A 118 -3.44 16.04 2.33
CA ARG A 118 -4.54 16.62 1.56
C ARG A 118 -4.90 18.06 1.97
N ASN A 119 -4.16 18.63 2.90
CA ASN A 119 -4.29 20.04 3.26
C ASN A 119 -3.50 20.91 2.26
N GLU A 120 -4.13 21.93 1.66
CA GLU A 120 -3.53 22.78 0.62
C GLU A 120 -2.27 23.52 1.13
N ASP A 121 -2.32 24.07 2.36
CA ASP A 121 -1.18 24.77 2.93
C ASP A 121 0.01 23.83 3.18
N PHE A 122 -0.27 22.62 3.65
CA PHE A 122 0.76 21.60 3.81
C PHE A 122 1.36 21.19 2.47
N LEU A 123 0.51 20.93 1.47
CA LEU A 123 0.94 20.55 0.12
C LEU A 123 1.80 21.65 -0.51
N THR A 124 1.40 22.91 -0.39
CA THR A 124 2.17 24.05 -0.91
C THR A 124 3.56 24.12 -0.30
N ARG A 125 3.66 24.02 1.03
CA ARG A 125 4.96 24.01 1.73
C ARG A 125 5.81 22.80 1.35
N TRP A 126 5.20 21.64 1.20
CA TRP A 126 5.88 20.42 0.77
C TRP A 126 6.47 20.58 -0.63
N LEU A 127 5.68 21.07 -1.61
CA LEU A 127 6.13 21.30 -2.99
C LEU A 127 7.29 22.29 -3.07
N VAL A 128 7.21 23.41 -2.35
CA VAL A 128 8.31 24.38 -2.28
C VAL A 128 9.57 23.76 -1.70
N THR A 129 9.44 23.01 -0.61
CA THR A 129 10.59 22.35 0.03
C THR A 129 11.23 21.32 -0.89
N VAL A 130 10.43 20.47 -1.56
CA VAL A 130 10.95 19.46 -2.49
C VAL A 130 11.63 20.11 -3.70
N ASP A 131 11.04 21.15 -4.28
CA ASP A 131 11.68 21.89 -5.39
C ASP A 131 13.05 22.43 -5.00
N LEU A 132 13.16 23.09 -3.84
CA LEU A 132 14.42 23.60 -3.33
C LEU A 132 15.46 22.49 -3.09
N LEU A 133 15.04 21.38 -2.50
CA LEU A 133 15.92 20.23 -2.26
C LEU A 133 16.37 19.58 -3.56
N MET A 134 15.47 19.39 -4.53
CA MET A 134 15.82 18.81 -5.82
C MET A 134 16.82 19.68 -6.60
N ARG A 135 16.62 21.00 -6.61
CA ARG A 135 17.57 21.93 -7.21
C ARG A 135 18.93 21.89 -6.53
N LYS A 136 18.95 21.79 -5.18
CA LYS A 136 20.19 21.67 -4.42
C LYS A 136 20.91 20.37 -4.74
N ILE A 137 20.24 19.22 -4.71
CA ILE A 137 20.79 17.91 -5.03
C ILE A 137 21.40 17.91 -6.44
N HIS A 138 20.68 18.47 -7.43
CA HIS A 138 21.17 18.60 -8.79
C HIS A 138 22.43 19.46 -8.86
N LYS A 139 22.42 20.63 -8.21
CA LYS A 139 23.58 21.54 -8.17
C LYS A 139 24.81 20.89 -7.53
N ASP A 140 24.60 20.09 -6.50
CA ASP A 140 25.68 19.44 -5.75
C ASP A 140 26.13 18.11 -6.43
N GLY A 141 25.55 17.75 -7.58
CA GLY A 141 25.89 16.52 -8.32
C GLY A 141 25.50 15.23 -7.55
N GLN A 142 24.59 15.32 -6.60
CA GLN A 142 24.15 14.19 -5.79
C GLN A 142 23.03 13.43 -6.48
N ALA A 143 22.93 12.12 -6.21
CA ALA A 143 21.82 11.30 -6.64
C ALA A 143 20.68 11.34 -5.62
N TRP A 144 19.44 11.34 -6.11
CA TRP A 144 18.27 11.11 -5.25
C TRP A 144 18.21 9.65 -4.80
N ASN A 145 18.13 9.44 -3.51
CA ASN A 145 17.98 8.09 -2.96
C ASN A 145 16.51 7.78 -2.67
N PHE A 146 15.98 6.76 -3.34
CA PHE A 146 14.61 6.25 -3.15
C PHE A 146 14.58 4.98 -2.28
N ALA A 147 15.66 4.64 -1.58
CA ALA A 147 15.65 3.49 -0.70
C ALA A 147 14.67 3.70 0.47
N SER A 148 13.93 2.66 0.83
CA SER A 148 13.16 2.65 2.07
C SER A 148 14.11 2.58 3.26
N TYR A 149 13.80 3.34 4.30
CA TYR A 149 14.54 3.24 5.56
C TYR A 149 14.16 1.95 6.31
N ALA A 150 15.00 1.56 7.25
CA ALA A 150 14.64 0.50 8.21
C ALA A 150 13.35 0.90 8.95
N ASN A 151 12.52 -0.09 9.27
CA ASN A 151 11.25 0.10 10.01
C ASN A 151 10.17 0.91 9.25
N GLU A 152 10.29 1.00 7.94
CA GLU A 152 9.36 1.73 7.06
C GLU A 152 8.84 0.82 5.95
N VAL A 153 7.57 0.99 5.61
CA VAL A 153 6.97 0.38 4.41
C VAL A 153 6.42 1.45 3.48
N TRP A 154 6.45 1.16 2.20
CA TRP A 154 5.88 2.04 1.18
C TRP A 154 4.53 1.50 0.72
N THR A 155 3.58 2.41 0.56
CA THR A 155 2.24 2.06 0.06
C THR A 155 1.91 2.87 -1.18
N ASN A 156 1.50 2.18 -2.24
CA ASN A 156 0.97 2.77 -3.45
C ASN A 156 -0.34 2.10 -3.81
N SER A 157 -1.44 2.82 -3.68
CA SER A 157 -2.77 2.29 -3.92
C SER A 157 -3.36 2.80 -5.23
N ASN A 158 -3.80 1.86 -6.04
CA ASN A 158 -4.64 2.05 -7.22
C ASN A 158 -6.07 1.54 -6.98
N LEU A 159 -6.47 1.28 -5.73
CA LEU A 159 -7.77 0.73 -5.36
C LEU A 159 -8.96 1.60 -5.84
N LYS A 160 -8.74 2.90 -5.99
CA LYS A 160 -9.71 3.85 -6.56
C LYS A 160 -10.12 3.48 -7.99
N TYR A 161 -9.23 2.84 -8.77
CA TYR A 161 -9.44 2.60 -10.19
C TYR A 161 -9.87 1.16 -10.44
N ASP A 162 -10.97 0.99 -11.14
CA ASP A 162 -11.40 -0.31 -11.65
C ASP A 162 -10.75 -0.60 -13.01
N TRP A 163 -9.53 -1.11 -12.97
CA TRP A 163 -8.74 -1.36 -14.17
C TRP A 163 -9.38 -2.40 -15.08
N ALA A 164 -9.98 -3.45 -14.51
CA ALA A 164 -10.57 -4.53 -15.31
C ALA A 164 -11.76 -4.05 -16.14
N SER A 165 -12.53 -3.07 -15.64
CA SER A 165 -13.64 -2.48 -16.40
C SER A 165 -13.19 -1.48 -17.47
N LYS A 166 -11.94 -0.99 -17.39
CA LYS A 166 -11.40 0.04 -18.30
C LYS A 166 -10.55 -0.54 -19.43
N VAL A 167 -10.25 -1.82 -19.38
CA VAL A 167 -9.36 -2.49 -20.34
C VAL A 167 -10.13 -3.62 -20.98
N ASP A 168 -10.34 -3.53 -22.29
CA ASP A 168 -10.98 -4.57 -23.11
C ASP A 168 -10.06 -4.87 -24.30
N PHE A 169 -9.49 -6.06 -24.31
CA PHE A 169 -8.72 -6.61 -25.43
C PHE A 169 -9.54 -7.65 -26.23
N GLY A 170 -10.87 -7.50 -26.28
CA GLY A 170 -11.80 -8.45 -26.91
C GLY A 170 -12.22 -9.60 -25.98
N MET A 171 -11.81 -9.56 -24.72
CA MET A 171 -12.15 -10.54 -23.67
C MET A 171 -12.62 -9.79 -22.42
N LYS A 172 -13.77 -9.17 -22.51
CA LYS A 172 -14.37 -8.42 -21.42
C LYS A 172 -14.44 -9.28 -20.15
N ASP A 173 -14.18 -8.67 -19.02
CA ASP A 173 -14.17 -9.29 -17.69
C ASP A 173 -13.11 -10.40 -17.46
N GLN A 174 -12.21 -10.63 -18.41
CA GLN A 174 -11.11 -11.58 -18.28
C GLN A 174 -9.74 -10.89 -18.20
N CYS A 175 -9.70 -9.56 -18.40
CA CYS A 175 -8.47 -8.79 -18.32
C CYS A 175 -7.98 -8.69 -16.86
N ARG A 176 -6.69 -8.92 -16.67
CA ARG A 176 -6.05 -8.87 -15.34
C ARG A 176 -5.03 -7.73 -15.31
N PHE A 177 -5.03 -7.01 -14.19
CA PHE A 177 -4.05 -5.98 -13.92
C PHE A 177 -2.92 -6.56 -13.05
N HIS A 178 -1.69 -6.34 -13.46
CA HIS A 178 -0.50 -6.67 -12.68
C HIS A 178 0.46 -5.49 -12.68
N THR A 179 1.21 -5.33 -11.59
CA THR A 179 2.30 -4.38 -11.52
C THR A 179 3.63 -5.07 -11.79
N ALA A 180 4.39 -4.57 -12.76
CA ALA A 180 5.73 -5.04 -13.02
C ALA A 180 6.61 -4.70 -11.80
N GLY A 181 7.17 -5.71 -11.18
CA GLY A 181 8.12 -5.63 -10.07
C GLY A 181 7.66 -4.72 -8.91
N SER A 182 7.80 -5.19 -7.73
CA SER A 182 7.69 -4.37 -6.54
C SER A 182 9.02 -4.44 -5.79
N MET A 183 9.34 -3.42 -5.02
CA MET A 183 10.46 -3.44 -4.09
C MET A 183 10.05 -4.17 -2.82
N LYS A 184 11.03 -4.57 -2.02
CA LYS A 184 10.83 -5.13 -0.70
C LYS A 184 9.96 -4.17 0.15
N PHE A 185 8.89 -4.73 0.75
CA PHE A 185 7.93 -3.98 1.58
C PHE A 185 7.30 -2.75 0.89
N LYS A 186 7.21 -2.75 -0.42
CA LYS A 186 6.43 -1.76 -1.17
C LYS A 186 5.09 -2.35 -1.58
N PHE A 187 4.06 -2.04 -0.82
CA PHE A 187 2.71 -2.54 -1.03
C PHE A 187 2.06 -1.85 -2.23
N ARG A 188 1.72 -2.64 -3.23
CA ARG A 188 0.89 -2.24 -4.38
C ARG A 188 -0.51 -2.76 -4.15
N VAL A 189 -1.49 -1.86 -4.05
CA VAL A 189 -2.89 -2.23 -3.77
C VAL A 189 -3.75 -1.85 -4.98
N PHE A 190 -4.57 -2.77 -5.42
CA PHE A 190 -5.47 -2.57 -6.55
C PHE A 190 -6.74 -3.44 -6.41
N ARG A 191 -7.75 -3.19 -7.24
CA ARG A 191 -8.98 -3.97 -7.26
C ARG A 191 -8.69 -5.42 -7.59
N LEU A 192 -9.44 -6.33 -6.97
CA LEU A 192 -9.29 -7.77 -7.19
C LEU A 192 -9.44 -8.10 -8.68
N ASN A 193 -8.53 -8.92 -9.17
CA ASN A 193 -8.56 -9.41 -10.54
C ASN A 193 -9.66 -10.47 -10.73
N PRO A 194 -10.20 -10.62 -11.95
CA PRO A 194 -11.06 -11.75 -12.29
C PRO A 194 -10.35 -13.09 -12.05
N VAL A 195 -11.11 -14.08 -11.60
CA VAL A 195 -10.64 -15.45 -11.37
C VAL A 195 -11.45 -16.39 -12.25
N GLN A 196 -10.78 -17.30 -12.94
CA GLN A 196 -11.42 -18.35 -13.70
C GLN A 196 -11.78 -19.53 -12.78
N SER A 197 -13.04 -19.92 -12.79
CA SER A 197 -13.55 -21.08 -12.06
C SER A 197 -13.26 -22.38 -12.82
N ALA A 198 -13.43 -23.53 -12.16
CA ALA A 198 -13.18 -24.83 -12.75
C ALA A 198 -14.07 -25.16 -13.96
N ASP A 199 -15.24 -24.55 -14.05
CA ASP A 199 -16.20 -24.63 -15.17
C ASP A 199 -15.87 -23.65 -16.32
N ASN A 200 -14.70 -23.01 -16.31
CA ASN A 200 -14.26 -21.98 -17.22
C ASN A 200 -15.05 -20.66 -17.15
N SER A 201 -15.98 -20.49 -16.23
CA SER A 201 -16.61 -19.18 -15.99
C SER A 201 -15.61 -18.22 -15.33
N TRP A 202 -15.79 -16.92 -15.58
CA TRP A 202 -15.01 -15.87 -14.93
C TRP A 202 -15.87 -15.15 -13.91
N THR A 203 -15.33 -15.00 -12.70
CA THR A 203 -15.98 -14.28 -11.61
C THR A 203 -15.06 -13.22 -11.05
N ARG A 204 -15.64 -12.17 -10.50
CA ARG A 204 -14.88 -11.09 -9.87
C ARG A 204 -15.68 -10.49 -8.72
N ASP A 205 -15.06 -10.34 -7.60
CA ASP A 205 -15.54 -9.48 -6.53
C ASP A 205 -15.07 -8.04 -6.81
N HIS A 206 -15.98 -7.19 -7.29
CA HIS A 206 -15.68 -5.83 -7.73
C HIS A 206 -15.18 -4.91 -6.61
N ASP A 207 -15.53 -5.20 -5.37
CA ASP A 207 -15.12 -4.43 -4.19
C ASP A 207 -13.98 -5.08 -3.41
N GLY A 208 -13.52 -6.24 -3.86
CA GLY A 208 -12.33 -6.90 -3.33
C GLY A 208 -11.03 -6.17 -3.69
N ALA A 209 -9.96 -6.53 -3.03
CA ALA A 209 -8.63 -5.97 -3.24
C ALA A 209 -7.57 -7.04 -3.38
N GLU A 210 -6.54 -6.71 -4.15
CA GLU A 210 -5.31 -7.47 -4.26
C GLU A 210 -4.13 -6.61 -3.80
N VAL A 211 -3.23 -7.20 -3.01
CA VAL A 211 -1.99 -6.56 -2.57
C VAL A 211 -0.81 -7.35 -3.10
N SER A 212 0.13 -6.66 -3.72
CA SER A 212 1.34 -7.25 -4.25
C SER A 212 2.57 -6.53 -3.70
N PHE A 213 3.55 -7.29 -3.22
CA PHE A 213 4.84 -6.77 -2.75
C PHE A 213 5.90 -7.87 -2.76
N ARG A 214 7.16 -7.49 -2.50
CA ARG A 214 8.23 -8.47 -2.30
C ARG A 214 8.53 -8.63 -0.81
N ILE A 215 8.72 -9.88 -0.40
CA ILE A 215 9.00 -10.30 0.97
C ILE A 215 10.32 -11.06 1.02
N PRO A 216 11.16 -10.92 2.06
CA PRO A 216 12.34 -11.76 2.22
C PRO A 216 12.00 -13.25 2.18
N LYS A 217 12.83 -14.04 1.50
CA LYS A 217 12.69 -15.49 1.43
C LYS A 217 12.84 -16.17 2.79
N GLY A 218 12.42 -17.43 2.86
CA GLY A 218 12.62 -18.28 4.03
C GLY A 218 11.65 -17.95 5.17
N ASP A 219 12.15 -17.90 6.39
CA ASP A 219 11.34 -17.85 7.61
C ASP A 219 10.38 -16.65 7.67
N ILE A 220 10.80 -15.49 7.22
CA ILE A 220 9.98 -14.28 7.20
C ILE A 220 8.72 -14.51 6.35
N LYS A 221 8.90 -15.01 5.12
CA LYS A 221 7.79 -15.33 4.22
C LYS A 221 6.88 -16.41 4.80
N ASN A 222 7.47 -17.50 5.32
CA ASN A 222 6.70 -18.62 5.84
C ASN A 222 5.86 -18.23 7.07
N LYS A 223 6.43 -17.52 8.03
CA LYS A 223 5.72 -16.99 9.20
C LYS A 223 4.57 -16.07 8.79
N PHE A 224 4.83 -15.16 7.84
CA PHE A 224 3.81 -14.23 7.36
C PHE A 224 2.63 -14.97 6.71
N ILE A 225 2.92 -15.91 5.79
CA ILE A 225 1.87 -16.69 5.10
C ILE A 225 1.08 -17.53 6.10
N THR A 226 1.75 -18.15 7.08
CA THR A 226 1.08 -18.94 8.13
C THR A 226 0.13 -18.07 8.94
N ALA A 227 0.57 -16.88 9.38
CA ALA A 227 -0.26 -15.94 10.13
C ALA A 227 -1.47 -15.50 9.31
N TRP A 228 -1.25 -15.09 8.05
CA TRP A 228 -2.32 -14.67 7.15
C TRP A 228 -3.36 -15.79 6.90
N ASN A 229 -2.91 -17.02 6.63
CA ASN A 229 -3.81 -18.15 6.40
C ASN A 229 -4.64 -18.49 7.66
N ASN A 230 -4.08 -18.34 8.85
CA ASN A 230 -4.81 -18.55 10.09
C ASN A 230 -5.91 -17.50 10.27
N ASP A 231 -5.61 -16.22 10.03
CA ASP A 231 -6.59 -15.14 10.12
C ASP A 231 -7.74 -15.33 9.11
N VAL A 232 -7.41 -15.65 7.85
CA VAL A 232 -8.41 -15.89 6.79
C VAL A 232 -9.31 -17.09 7.11
N ASN A 233 -8.78 -18.17 7.68
CA ASN A 233 -9.55 -19.35 8.04
C ASN A 233 -10.48 -19.12 9.24
N ILE A 234 -10.12 -18.25 10.18
CA ILE A 234 -10.99 -17.88 11.31
C ILE A 234 -12.19 -17.06 10.81
N GLU A 235 -11.98 -16.14 9.88
CA GLU A 235 -13.05 -15.31 9.32
C GLU A 235 -14.05 -16.10 8.42
N CYS A 236 -13.58 -17.16 7.75
CA CYS A 236 -14.48 -18.04 6.98
C CYS A 236 -15.30 -19.01 7.85
N SER A 237 -15.03 -19.05 9.17
CA SER A 237 -15.68 -19.98 10.12
C SER A 237 -16.68 -19.28 11.04
N MET A 238 -16.83 -17.97 10.95
CA MET A 238 -17.85 -17.15 11.64
C MET A 238 -18.95 -16.70 10.69
#